data_4515ca197fc4996f4352a8775bd9513f
#
_entry.id   4515ca197fc4996f4352a8775bd9513f
#
_cell.length_a   1.000
_cell.length_b   1.000
_cell.length_c   1.000
_cell.angle_alpha   90.00
_cell.angle_beta   90.00
_cell.angle_gamma   90.00
#
_symmetry.space_group_name_H-M   'P 1'
#
loop_
_entity.id
_entity.type
_entity.pdbx_description
1 polymer ?
#
loop_
_entity_poly.entity_id
_entity_poly.type
_entity_poly.pdbx_seq_one_letter_code
_entity_poly.pdbx_strand_id
1 'polypeptide(L)'
;MDTVEIIRAKRDGHRLSDEQITWFIHNYAAGGVIADEQAAALAMAIFFRGMEPDELAVWTGAMVDSGSRLDLGGVGLPTVDKHSTGGVGDKVSLILVPLVAACGAAVPQLSGRGLGHSGG
;
A
#
# COMPACT_ATOMS: atom_id res chain seq x y z
N MET A 1 18.40 11.46 -8.77
CA MET A 1 18.28 10.01 -8.52
C MET A 1 17.79 9.38 -9.81
N ASP A 2 18.20 8.17 -10.15
CA ASP A 2 17.87 7.54 -11.43
C ASP A 2 17.07 6.26 -11.18
N THR A 3 15.92 6.14 -11.84
CA THR A 3 15.04 4.96 -11.74
C THR A 3 15.75 3.68 -12.18
N VAL A 4 16.58 3.73 -13.21
CA VAL A 4 17.32 2.57 -13.72
C VAL A 4 18.32 2.04 -12.69
N GLU A 5 18.96 2.94 -11.95
CA GLU A 5 19.88 2.56 -10.87
C GLU A 5 19.15 1.86 -9.70
N ILE A 6 17.94 2.34 -9.35
CA ILE A 6 17.11 1.72 -8.32
C ILE A 6 16.67 0.30 -8.74
N ILE A 7 16.21 0.16 -9.98
CA ILE A 7 15.81 -1.14 -10.54
C ILE A 7 17.01 -2.10 -10.56
N ARG A 8 18.18 -1.62 -11.01
CA ARG A 8 19.40 -2.41 -11.06
C ARG A 8 19.85 -2.87 -9.68
N ALA A 9 19.85 -1.96 -8.69
CA ALA A 9 20.21 -2.29 -7.31
C ALA A 9 19.32 -3.42 -6.78
N LYS A 10 18.01 -3.32 -6.94
CA LYS A 10 17.09 -4.36 -6.47
C LYS A 10 17.22 -5.66 -7.24
N ARG A 11 17.36 -5.60 -8.58
CA ARG A 11 17.60 -6.78 -9.44
C ARG A 11 18.83 -7.57 -8.97
N ASP A 12 19.89 -6.88 -8.60
CA ASP A 12 21.16 -7.47 -8.20
C ASP A 12 21.15 -7.93 -6.73
N GLY A 13 20.03 -7.77 -6.02
CA GLY A 13 19.81 -8.26 -4.66
C GLY A 13 20.27 -7.30 -3.56
N HIS A 14 20.53 -6.04 -3.91
CA HIS A 14 20.86 -5.03 -2.92
C HIS A 14 19.61 -4.46 -2.24
N ARG A 15 19.77 -4.12 -0.96
CA ARG A 15 18.77 -3.32 -0.22
C ARG A 15 18.70 -1.94 -0.85
N LEU A 16 17.46 -1.44 -1.02
CA LEU A 16 17.24 -0.04 -1.42
C LEU A 16 17.38 0.87 -0.20
N SER A 17 17.95 2.05 -0.39
CA SER A 17 17.98 3.04 0.66
C SER A 17 16.60 3.68 0.86
N ASP A 18 16.38 4.24 2.05
CA ASP A 18 15.14 4.90 2.40
C ASP A 18 14.85 6.08 1.45
N GLU A 19 15.89 6.79 1.02
CA GLU A 19 15.78 7.88 0.06
C GLU A 19 15.40 7.35 -1.35
N GLN A 20 15.95 6.21 -1.77
CA GLN A 20 15.60 5.59 -3.06
C GLN A 20 14.13 5.17 -3.08
N ILE A 21 13.66 4.54 -2.02
CA ILE A 21 12.28 4.10 -1.88
C ILE A 21 11.34 5.31 -1.89
N THR A 22 11.58 6.28 -1.02
CA THR A 22 10.75 7.47 -0.89
C THR A 22 10.70 8.27 -2.19
N TRP A 23 11.86 8.47 -2.82
CA TRP A 23 11.94 9.18 -4.11
C TRP A 23 11.16 8.44 -5.21
N PHE A 24 11.30 7.11 -5.28
CA PHE A 24 10.60 6.31 -6.29
C PHE A 24 9.08 6.41 -6.13
N ILE A 25 8.58 6.17 -4.92
CA ILE A 25 7.14 6.17 -4.65
C ILE A 25 6.53 7.56 -4.94
N HIS A 26 7.14 8.63 -4.44
CA HIS A 26 6.60 9.98 -4.64
C HIS A 26 6.62 10.40 -6.12
N ASN A 27 7.69 10.10 -6.85
CA ASN A 27 7.77 10.48 -8.27
C ASN A 27 6.87 9.61 -9.17
N TYR A 28 6.65 8.34 -8.80
CA TYR A 28 5.69 7.50 -9.50
C TYR A 28 4.25 7.95 -9.25
N ALA A 29 3.90 8.23 -7.99
CA ALA A 29 2.56 8.71 -7.62
C ALA A 29 2.24 10.09 -8.22
N ALA A 30 3.21 10.99 -8.29
CA ALA A 30 3.05 12.31 -8.92
C ALA A 30 2.91 12.23 -10.44
N GLY A 31 3.39 11.17 -11.07
CA GLY A 31 3.39 10.96 -12.51
C GLY A 31 4.46 11.77 -13.27
N GLY A 32 4.74 11.36 -14.49
CA GLY A 32 5.59 12.08 -15.44
C GLY A 32 7.10 11.89 -15.31
N VAL A 33 7.59 11.34 -14.19
CA VAL A 33 9.03 11.11 -13.98
C VAL A 33 9.39 9.63 -14.19
N ILE A 34 8.56 8.73 -13.70
CA ILE A 34 8.77 7.28 -13.77
C ILE A 34 7.68 6.68 -14.66
N ALA A 35 8.10 5.96 -15.69
CA ALA A 35 7.19 5.28 -16.60
C ALA A 35 6.62 4.00 -15.94
N ASP A 36 5.42 3.59 -16.36
CA ASP A 36 4.76 2.36 -15.86
C ASP A 36 5.62 1.11 -16.08
N GLU A 37 6.35 1.05 -17.19
CA GLU A 37 7.26 -0.05 -17.51
C GLU A 37 8.44 -0.12 -16.53
N GLN A 38 8.92 1.03 -16.05
CA GLN A 38 9.96 1.09 -15.03
C GLN A 38 9.42 0.67 -13.67
N ALA A 39 8.20 1.08 -13.33
CA ALA A 39 7.53 0.62 -12.12
C ALA A 39 7.26 -0.89 -12.15
N ALA A 40 6.81 -1.42 -13.27
CA ALA A 40 6.64 -2.86 -13.46
C ALA A 40 7.97 -3.62 -13.34
N ALA A 41 9.05 -3.09 -13.89
CA ALA A 41 10.38 -3.70 -13.79
C ALA A 41 10.88 -3.73 -12.33
N LEU A 42 10.67 -2.66 -11.57
CA LEU A 42 11.01 -2.65 -10.14
C LEU A 42 10.14 -3.65 -9.35
N ALA A 43 8.84 -3.70 -9.63
CA ALA A 43 7.92 -4.65 -9.00
C ALA A 43 8.36 -6.11 -9.25
N MET A 44 8.79 -6.44 -10.48
CA MET A 44 9.33 -7.76 -10.79
C MET A 44 10.67 -8.03 -10.08
N ALA A 45 11.55 -7.03 -9.96
CA ALA A 45 12.78 -7.18 -9.19
C ALA A 45 12.48 -7.45 -7.71
N ILE A 46 11.52 -6.74 -7.13
CA ILE A 46 11.06 -6.97 -5.75
C ILE A 46 10.42 -8.37 -5.61
N PHE A 47 9.62 -8.79 -6.57
CA PHE A 47 9.00 -10.12 -6.54
C PHE A 47 10.04 -11.24 -6.46
N PHE A 48 11.13 -11.14 -7.21
CA PHE A 48 12.18 -12.16 -7.21
C PHE A 48 13.17 -12.07 -6.05
N ARG A 49 13.40 -10.87 -5.53
CA ARG A 49 14.43 -10.64 -4.49
C ARG A 49 13.87 -10.46 -3.09
N GLY A 50 12.57 -10.15 -2.98
CA GLY A 50 11.96 -9.78 -1.72
C GLY A 50 12.32 -8.37 -1.27
N MET A 51 11.84 -8.03 -0.08
CA MET A 51 12.16 -6.80 0.65
C MET A 51 12.50 -7.16 2.08
N GLU A 52 13.49 -6.48 2.65
CA GLU A 52 13.75 -6.54 4.08
C GLU A 52 12.61 -5.86 4.87
N PRO A 53 12.37 -6.23 6.13
CA PRO A 53 11.26 -5.65 6.91
C PRO A 53 11.31 -4.12 7.00
N ASP A 54 12.49 -3.54 7.12
CA ASP A 54 12.69 -2.09 7.16
C ASP A 54 12.48 -1.42 5.79
N GLU A 55 12.90 -2.04 4.68
CA GLU A 55 12.53 -1.58 3.34
C GLU A 55 11.00 -1.54 3.17
N LEU A 56 10.32 -2.61 3.62
CA LEU A 56 8.86 -2.70 3.52
C LEU A 56 8.16 -1.63 4.37
N ALA A 57 8.69 -1.33 5.55
CA ALA A 57 8.15 -0.28 6.41
C ALA A 57 8.27 1.10 5.75
N VAL A 58 9.44 1.43 5.18
CA VAL A 58 9.67 2.68 4.45
C VAL A 58 8.80 2.75 3.19
N TRP A 59 8.69 1.66 2.44
CA TRP A 59 7.84 1.57 1.25
C TRP A 59 6.38 1.87 1.59
N THR A 60 5.87 1.22 2.64
CA THR A 60 4.49 1.41 3.10
C THR A 60 4.26 2.85 3.56
N GLY A 61 5.17 3.40 4.34
CA GLY A 61 5.11 4.80 4.79
C GLY A 61 5.07 5.78 3.61
N ALA A 62 5.96 5.62 2.65
CA ALA A 62 6.01 6.47 1.46
C ALA A 62 4.72 6.36 0.62
N MET A 63 4.12 5.17 0.50
CA MET A 63 2.83 5.00 -0.18
C MET A 63 1.71 5.73 0.57
N VAL A 64 1.67 5.64 1.89
CA VAL A 64 0.69 6.37 2.72
C VAL A 64 0.84 7.88 2.55
N ASP A 65 2.08 8.37 2.53
CA ASP A 65 2.37 9.80 2.41
C ASP A 65 2.14 10.35 1.00
N SER A 66 2.19 9.50 -0.03
CA SER A 66 1.89 9.89 -1.41
C SER A 66 0.38 10.02 -1.70
N GLY A 67 -0.48 9.53 -0.82
CA GLY A 67 -1.93 9.53 -0.96
C GLY A 67 -2.63 10.63 -0.16
N SER A 68 -3.96 10.60 -0.22
CA SER A 68 -4.81 11.45 0.62
C SER A 68 -5.17 10.74 1.92
N ARG A 69 -5.15 11.46 3.02
CA ARG A 69 -5.57 10.95 4.34
C ARG A 69 -6.93 11.52 4.70
N LEU A 70 -7.82 10.67 5.21
CA LEU A 70 -9.09 11.11 5.76
C LEU A 70 -8.88 11.65 7.17
N ASP A 71 -9.36 12.87 7.42
CA ASP A 71 -9.46 13.41 8.78
C ASP A 71 -10.79 12.99 9.39
N LEU A 72 -10.74 12.10 10.35
CA LEU A 72 -11.89 11.57 11.08
C LEU A 72 -12.00 12.16 12.50
N GLY A 73 -11.18 13.13 12.85
CA GLY A 73 -11.15 13.76 14.19
C GLY A 73 -12.49 14.34 14.62
N GLY A 74 -13.33 14.78 13.66
CA GLY A 74 -14.67 15.33 13.94
C GLY A 74 -15.76 14.29 14.18
N VAL A 75 -15.51 13.00 14.08
CA VAL A 75 -16.54 11.94 14.20
C VAL A 75 -16.99 11.73 15.65
N GLY A 76 -16.16 12.06 16.64
CA GLY A 76 -16.50 11.95 18.06
C GLY A 76 -16.68 10.53 18.60
N LEU A 77 -16.33 9.50 17.80
CA LEU A 77 -16.34 8.08 18.17
C LEU A 77 -14.98 7.47 17.90
N PRO A 78 -14.61 6.40 18.61
CA PRO A 78 -13.43 5.61 18.23
C PRO A 78 -13.56 5.13 16.79
N THR A 79 -12.54 5.38 15.97
CA THR A 79 -12.51 4.92 14.58
C THR A 79 -11.77 3.59 14.48
N VAL A 80 -12.37 2.62 13.79
CA VAL A 80 -11.79 1.29 13.60
C VAL A 80 -11.95 0.90 12.13
N ASP A 81 -10.88 0.40 11.55
CA ASP A 81 -10.92 -0.17 10.21
C ASP A 81 -10.22 -1.53 10.20
N LYS A 82 -10.48 -2.31 9.17
CA LYS A 82 -9.78 -3.56 8.90
C LYS A 82 -9.53 -3.72 7.42
N HIS A 83 -8.41 -4.26 7.09
CA HIS A 83 -8.10 -4.64 5.72
C HIS A 83 -8.45 -6.11 5.48
N SER A 84 -9.11 -6.39 4.36
CA SER A 84 -9.24 -7.75 3.87
C SER A 84 -8.04 -8.14 3.03
N THR A 85 -7.55 -9.35 3.23
CA THR A 85 -6.52 -9.95 2.38
C THR A 85 -7.10 -10.74 1.21
N GLY A 86 -8.43 -10.79 1.10
CA GLY A 86 -9.13 -11.54 0.07
C GLY A 86 -9.14 -13.05 0.32
N GLY A 87 -8.85 -13.85 -0.69
CA GLY A 87 -8.81 -15.31 -0.57
C GLY A 87 -10.20 -15.95 -0.68
N VAL A 88 -10.71 -16.50 0.41
CA VAL A 88 -11.99 -17.24 0.41
C VAL A 88 -13.21 -16.30 0.32
N GLY A 89 -13.00 -15.01 0.43
CA GLY A 89 -14.04 -13.99 0.25
C GLY A 89 -14.30 -13.13 1.48
N ASP A 90 -14.81 -11.95 1.22
CA ASP A 90 -14.93 -10.84 2.16
C ASP A 90 -16.33 -10.66 2.73
N LYS A 91 -17.18 -11.66 2.59
CA LYS A 91 -18.58 -11.62 3.09
C LYS A 91 -18.66 -11.32 4.58
N VAL A 92 -17.63 -11.66 5.35
CA VAL A 92 -17.51 -11.34 6.77
C VAL A 92 -17.56 -9.83 7.00
N SER A 93 -17.00 -9.02 6.10
CA SER A 93 -17.00 -7.56 6.21
C SER A 93 -18.42 -6.98 6.21
N LEU A 94 -19.32 -7.54 5.42
CA LEU A 94 -20.72 -7.09 5.35
C LEU A 94 -21.46 -7.23 6.68
N ILE A 95 -21.06 -8.19 7.50
CA ILE A 95 -21.62 -8.43 8.83
C ILE A 95 -20.81 -7.69 9.90
N LEU A 96 -19.48 -7.74 9.80
CA LEU A 96 -18.59 -7.20 10.80
C LEU A 96 -18.71 -5.68 10.93
N VAL A 97 -18.77 -4.95 9.80
CA VAL A 97 -18.83 -3.49 9.80
C VAL A 97 -20.06 -2.97 10.56
N PRO A 98 -21.29 -3.37 10.24
CA PRO A 98 -22.45 -2.89 11.00
C PRO A 98 -22.46 -3.41 12.45
N LEU A 99 -21.91 -4.59 12.72
CA LEU A 99 -21.80 -5.11 14.09
C LEU A 99 -20.87 -4.25 14.95
N VAL A 100 -19.68 -3.90 14.44
CA VAL A 100 -18.74 -3.03 15.15
C VAL A 100 -19.31 -1.63 15.32
N ALA A 101 -20.02 -1.10 14.33
CA ALA A 101 -20.73 0.17 14.44
C ALA A 101 -21.80 0.13 15.53
N ALA A 102 -22.56 -0.96 15.64
CA ALA A 102 -23.54 -1.16 16.70
C ALA A 102 -22.91 -1.25 18.10
N CYS A 103 -21.63 -1.64 18.18
CA CYS A 103 -20.87 -1.63 19.42
C CYS A 103 -20.30 -0.25 19.79
N GLY A 104 -20.58 0.79 19.03
CA GLY A 104 -20.24 2.18 19.37
C GLY A 104 -18.96 2.71 18.73
N ALA A 105 -18.44 2.07 17.70
CA ALA A 105 -17.32 2.58 16.91
C ALA A 105 -17.76 3.12 15.55
N ALA A 106 -17.02 4.08 14.99
CA ALA A 106 -17.17 4.48 13.61
C ALA A 106 -16.26 3.61 12.72
N VAL A 107 -16.81 3.09 11.63
CA VAL A 107 -16.09 2.18 10.73
C VAL A 107 -16.04 2.79 9.31
N PRO A 108 -15.03 3.61 9.03
CA PRO A 108 -14.87 4.30 7.73
C PRO A 108 -14.27 3.36 6.68
N GLN A 109 -14.89 2.21 6.47
CA GLN A 109 -14.34 1.18 5.60
C GLN A 109 -14.53 1.53 4.13
N LEU A 110 -13.41 1.56 3.39
CA LEU A 110 -13.40 1.55 1.94
C LEU A 110 -13.23 0.12 1.43
N SER A 111 -13.87 -0.19 0.32
CA SER A 111 -13.82 -1.53 -0.28
C SER A 111 -13.73 -1.42 -1.79
N GLY A 112 -13.11 -2.41 -2.42
CA GLY A 112 -13.01 -2.56 -3.85
C GLY A 112 -13.11 -4.02 -4.26
N ARG A 113 -13.40 -4.28 -5.53
CA ARG A 113 -13.44 -5.66 -6.05
C ARG A 113 -12.04 -6.27 -6.07
N GLY A 114 -11.98 -7.58 -5.91
CA GLY A 114 -10.73 -8.33 -5.97
C GLY A 114 -10.06 -8.30 -7.34
N LEU A 115 -8.74 -8.39 -7.33
CA LEU A 115 -7.87 -8.37 -8.50
C LEU A 115 -7.25 -9.77 -8.75
N GLY A 116 -8.06 -10.82 -8.74
CA GLY A 116 -7.63 -12.18 -9.00
C GLY A 116 -7.15 -12.94 -7.76
N HIS A 117 -6.05 -12.55 -7.16
CA HIS A 117 -5.49 -13.18 -5.97
C HIS A 117 -6.07 -12.63 -4.64
N SER A 118 -6.75 -11.51 -4.70
CA SER A 118 -7.44 -10.89 -3.56
C SER A 118 -8.91 -10.67 -3.87
N GLY A 119 -9.75 -10.78 -2.88
CA GLY A 119 -11.16 -10.45 -2.96
C GLY A 119 -11.51 -9.35 -1.98
N GLY A 120 -12.26 -8.40 -2.40
CA GLY A 120 -12.67 -7.28 -1.55
C GLY A 120 -14.16 -7.02 -1.66
#